data_9f281bbf2ea9a044f37fb36e0fa75329
#
_entry.id   9f281bbf2ea9a044f37fb36e0fa75329
#
_cell.length_a   1.000
_cell.length_b   1.000
_cell.length_c   1.000
_cell.angle_alpha   90.00
_cell.angle_beta   90.00
_cell.angle_gamma   90.00
#
_symmetry.space_group_name_H-M   'P 1'
#
loop_
_entity.id
_entity.type
_entity.pdbx_description
1 polymer ?
#
loop_
_entity_poly.entity_id
_entity_poly.type
_entity_poly.pdbx_seq_one_letter_code
_entity_poly.pdbx_strand_id
1 'polypeptide(L)'
;MINSFEGEYEFLSNFYVVDPPLHICYNGIDSIGKGELTANTSEALYQAGKSKNPSAYIGLTAYASKKQGRKENMTSQEVKDWNGYKKLMLMKRILHLKFDSNHPELQEKLLQTGDEEIVEGNYWHDVYWGVCEGVGENHLGKLLMEIREELKN
;
A
#
# COMPACT_ATOMS: atom_id res chain seq x y z
N MET A 1 4.12 -17.48 11.89
CA MET A 1 3.45 -16.19 11.65
C MET A 1 4.48 -15.09 11.41
N ILE A 2 4.27 -14.33 10.34
CA ILE A 2 5.08 -13.14 10.05
C ILE A 2 4.35 -11.95 10.71
N ASN A 3 4.96 -11.33 11.70
CA ASN A 3 4.33 -10.26 12.47
C ASN A 3 5.13 -8.96 12.50
N SER A 4 6.12 -8.84 11.61
CA SER A 4 6.94 -7.63 11.47
C SER A 4 7.48 -7.58 10.05
N PHE A 5 7.38 -6.43 9.41
CA PHE A 5 7.88 -6.23 8.05
C PHE A 5 9.30 -5.65 8.10
N GLU A 6 10.19 -6.43 8.69
CA GLU A 6 11.58 -6.09 8.90
C GLU A 6 12.49 -7.23 8.43
N GLY A 7 13.78 -6.95 8.25
CA GLY A 7 14.75 -7.96 7.83
C GLY A 7 14.36 -8.59 6.50
N GLU A 8 14.30 -9.91 6.47
CA GLU A 8 13.94 -10.66 5.24
C GLU A 8 12.51 -10.38 4.76
N TYR A 9 11.65 -9.83 5.62
CA TYR A 9 10.26 -9.49 5.30
C TYR A 9 10.04 -8.01 5.02
N GLU A 10 11.10 -7.21 4.89
CA GLU A 10 10.96 -5.78 4.59
C GLU A 10 10.26 -5.52 3.24
N PHE A 11 10.35 -6.47 2.31
CA PHE A 11 9.69 -6.35 1.01
C PHE A 11 8.17 -6.28 1.12
N LEU A 12 7.59 -6.71 2.23
CA LEU A 12 6.14 -6.62 2.49
C LEU A 12 5.71 -5.21 2.88
N SER A 13 6.64 -4.38 3.34
CA SER A 13 6.36 -3.02 3.76
C SER A 13 6.02 -2.12 2.57
N ASN A 14 5.08 -1.21 2.77
CA ASN A 14 4.76 -0.18 1.79
C ASN A 14 5.91 0.83 1.61
N PHE A 15 6.88 0.84 2.52
CA PHE A 15 8.07 1.70 2.45
C PHE A 15 9.21 1.08 1.64
N TYR A 16 9.08 -0.19 1.27
CA TYR A 16 10.11 -0.89 0.51
C TYR A 16 10.26 -0.28 -0.88
N VAL A 17 11.51 -0.03 -1.29
CA VAL A 17 11.83 0.54 -2.62
C VAL A 17 11.75 -0.56 -3.68
N VAL A 18 10.87 -0.34 -4.64
CA VAL A 18 10.56 -1.30 -5.71
C VAL A 18 11.28 -0.87 -7.01
N ASP A 19 11.90 -1.83 -7.69
CA ASP A 19 12.56 -1.61 -8.97
C ASP A 19 12.19 -2.72 -9.95
N PRO A 20 11.65 -2.41 -11.15
CA PRO A 20 11.35 -1.06 -11.66
C PRO A 20 10.25 -0.36 -10.88
N PRO A 21 10.17 0.98 -10.96
CA PRO A 21 9.16 1.75 -10.24
C PRO A 21 7.74 1.35 -10.59
N LEU A 22 6.82 1.68 -9.70
CA LEU A 22 5.40 1.45 -9.88
C LEU A 22 4.78 2.63 -10.62
N HIS A 23 3.89 2.34 -11.56
CA HIS A 23 3.15 3.36 -12.29
C HIS A 23 1.65 3.13 -12.14
N ILE A 24 0.91 4.18 -11.83
CA ILE A 24 -0.54 4.10 -11.65
C ILE A 24 -1.23 5.31 -12.28
N CYS A 25 -2.42 5.06 -12.85
CA CYS A 25 -3.33 6.10 -13.30
C CYS A 25 -4.48 6.21 -12.30
N TYR A 26 -4.63 7.39 -11.71
CA TYR A 26 -5.74 7.68 -10.79
C TYR A 26 -6.94 8.15 -11.59
N ASN A 27 -8.08 7.52 -11.36
CA ASN A 27 -9.31 7.76 -12.16
C ASN A 27 -10.46 8.38 -11.37
N GLY A 28 -10.25 8.64 -10.08
CA GLY A 28 -11.29 9.18 -9.20
C GLY A 28 -12.25 8.14 -8.65
N ILE A 29 -12.11 6.86 -9.03
CA ILE A 29 -12.96 5.78 -8.50
C ILE A 29 -12.38 5.28 -7.16
N ASP A 30 -11.10 4.93 -7.13
CA ASP A 30 -10.41 4.54 -5.91
C ASP A 30 -9.40 5.60 -5.44
N SER A 31 -9.57 6.83 -5.89
CA SER A 31 -8.74 7.97 -5.52
C SER A 31 -9.61 9.22 -5.43
N ILE A 32 -9.08 10.27 -4.80
CA ILE A 32 -9.79 11.54 -4.68
C ILE A 32 -9.66 12.33 -5.98
N GLY A 33 -8.45 12.37 -6.54
CA GLY A 33 -8.19 13.09 -7.79
C GLY A 33 -7.92 12.18 -8.96
N LYS A 34 -7.58 12.81 -10.09
CA LYS A 34 -7.20 12.14 -11.33
C LYS A 34 -5.79 12.54 -11.72
N GLY A 35 -5.13 11.69 -12.50
CA GLY A 35 -3.76 11.92 -12.94
C GLY A 35 -2.97 10.65 -12.85
N GLU A 36 -1.65 10.75 -13.00
CA GLU A 36 -0.80 9.58 -12.93
C GLU A 36 0.46 9.87 -12.13
N LEU A 37 1.07 8.80 -11.64
CA LEU A 37 2.28 8.89 -10.84
C LEU A 37 3.13 7.65 -11.07
N THR A 38 4.42 7.87 -11.24
CA THR A 38 5.42 6.82 -11.18
C THR A 38 6.24 7.05 -9.91
N ALA A 39 6.29 6.06 -9.05
CA ALA A 39 7.02 6.15 -7.79
C ALA A 39 7.58 4.77 -7.43
N ASN A 40 8.59 4.76 -6.57
CA ASN A 40 9.27 3.51 -6.24
C ASN A 40 8.82 2.90 -4.90
N THR A 41 7.75 3.43 -4.31
CA THR A 41 7.17 2.81 -3.10
C THR A 41 5.65 2.76 -3.20
N SER A 42 5.07 1.73 -2.62
CA SER A 42 3.61 1.62 -2.48
C SER A 42 3.05 2.78 -1.68
N GLU A 43 3.78 3.23 -0.66
CA GLU A 43 3.34 4.32 0.21
C GLU A 43 3.11 5.61 -0.57
N ALA A 44 4.02 5.96 -1.50
CA ALA A 44 3.87 7.16 -2.31
C ALA A 44 2.60 7.09 -3.18
N LEU A 45 2.35 5.95 -3.83
CA LEU A 45 1.15 5.78 -4.64
C LEU A 45 -0.12 5.86 -3.79
N TYR A 46 -0.08 5.29 -2.61
CA TYR A 46 -1.23 5.31 -1.69
C TYR A 46 -1.54 6.73 -1.22
N GLN A 47 -0.53 7.44 -0.73
CA GLN A 47 -0.71 8.80 -0.22
C GLN A 47 -1.18 9.75 -1.31
N ALA A 48 -0.64 9.63 -2.52
CA ALA A 48 -1.05 10.45 -3.66
C ALA A 48 -2.53 10.23 -4.03
N GLY A 49 -3.09 9.08 -3.70
CA GLY A 49 -4.52 8.80 -3.92
C GLY A 49 -5.46 9.69 -3.13
N LYS A 50 -4.98 10.32 -2.05
CA LYS A 50 -5.74 11.29 -1.26
C LYS A 50 -5.77 12.68 -1.88
N SER A 51 -4.94 12.91 -2.88
CA SER A 51 -4.72 14.25 -3.44
C SER A 51 -5.55 14.50 -4.67
N LYS A 52 -5.96 15.75 -4.86
CA LYS A 52 -6.56 16.21 -6.12
C LYS A 52 -5.50 16.37 -7.20
N ASN A 53 -4.23 16.40 -6.81
CA ASN A 53 -3.09 16.51 -7.71
C ASN A 53 -2.05 15.43 -7.38
N PRO A 54 -2.26 14.17 -7.83
CA PRO A 54 -1.32 13.09 -7.53
C PRO A 54 0.12 13.36 -7.98
N SER A 55 0.31 14.12 -9.06
CA SER A 55 1.66 14.43 -9.55
C SER A 55 2.50 15.25 -8.58
N ALA A 56 1.88 15.86 -7.57
CA ALA A 56 2.61 16.57 -6.51
C ALA A 56 3.49 15.63 -5.67
N TYR A 57 3.31 14.33 -5.81
CA TYR A 57 4.09 13.32 -5.07
C TYR A 57 5.30 12.79 -5.86
N ILE A 58 5.55 13.33 -7.06
CA ILE A 58 6.71 12.92 -7.88
C ILE A 58 8.00 13.14 -7.08
N GLY A 59 8.85 12.10 -7.04
CA GLY A 59 10.16 12.17 -6.42
C GLY A 59 10.18 12.13 -4.90
N LEU A 60 9.03 11.99 -4.26
CA LEU A 60 8.97 11.93 -2.79
C LEU A 60 9.31 10.52 -2.29
N THR A 61 10.04 10.47 -1.18
CA THR A 61 10.27 9.22 -0.44
C THR A 61 8.95 8.76 0.19
N ALA A 62 8.90 7.50 0.63
CA ALA A 62 7.75 6.98 1.37
C ALA A 62 7.44 7.84 2.60
N TYR A 63 8.46 8.23 3.35
CA TYR A 63 8.30 9.06 4.53
C TYR A 63 7.72 10.44 4.19
N ALA A 64 8.30 11.10 3.18
CA ALA A 64 7.82 12.42 2.74
C ALA A 64 6.38 12.34 2.20
N SER A 65 6.05 11.28 1.47
CA SER A 65 4.70 11.05 0.95
C SER A 65 3.69 10.90 2.08
N LYS A 66 4.03 10.15 3.11
CA LYS A 66 3.17 9.96 4.29
C LYS A 66 2.92 11.29 5.00
N LYS A 67 3.97 12.08 5.15
CA LYS A 67 3.88 13.41 5.77
C LYS A 67 3.00 14.35 4.95
N GLN A 68 3.18 14.36 3.62
CA GLN A 68 2.36 15.19 2.72
C GLN A 68 0.90 14.74 2.70
N GLY A 69 0.66 13.43 2.71
CA GLY A 69 -0.70 12.88 2.72
C GLY A 69 -1.52 13.29 3.93
N ARG A 70 -0.87 13.47 5.08
CA ARG A 70 -1.55 13.96 6.30
C ARG A 70 -2.04 15.40 6.17
N LYS A 71 -1.50 16.16 5.22
CA LYS A 71 -1.85 17.56 5.00
C LYS A 71 -2.88 17.74 3.90
N GLU A 72 -3.31 16.65 3.26
CA GLU A 72 -4.32 16.72 2.20
C GLU A 72 -5.64 17.25 2.76
N ASN A 73 -6.22 18.19 2.04
CA ASN A 73 -7.45 18.86 2.45
C ASN A 73 -8.64 18.25 1.70
N MET A 74 -9.24 17.23 2.31
CA MET A 74 -10.41 16.56 1.75
C MET A 74 -11.70 17.14 2.32
N THR A 75 -12.75 17.24 1.49
CA THR A 75 -14.09 17.58 1.95
C THR A 75 -14.62 16.47 2.86
N SER A 76 -15.71 16.76 3.60
CA SER A 76 -16.35 15.75 4.45
C SER A 76 -16.78 14.51 3.66
N GLN A 77 -17.31 14.72 2.45
CA GLN A 77 -17.73 13.60 1.60
C GLN A 77 -16.52 12.80 1.10
N GLU A 78 -15.44 13.49 0.73
CA GLU A 78 -14.19 12.84 0.30
C GLU A 78 -13.58 11.99 1.41
N VAL A 79 -13.58 12.49 2.65
CA VAL A 79 -13.12 11.73 3.81
C VAL A 79 -13.97 10.47 4.01
N LYS A 80 -15.29 10.61 3.88
CA LYS A 80 -16.23 9.49 4.03
C LYS A 80 -15.99 8.43 2.97
N ASP A 81 -15.84 8.82 1.73
CA ASP A 81 -15.61 7.90 0.61
C ASP A 81 -14.23 7.25 0.72
N TRP A 82 -13.21 8.03 1.10
CA TRP A 82 -11.86 7.52 1.29
C TRP A 82 -11.81 6.43 2.35
N ASN A 83 -12.34 6.72 3.53
CA ASN A 83 -12.35 5.75 4.63
C ASN A 83 -13.35 4.62 4.41
N GLY A 84 -14.42 4.85 3.66
CA GLY A 84 -15.48 3.87 3.42
C GLY A 84 -15.08 2.77 2.44
N TYR A 85 -14.38 3.12 1.35
CA TYR A 85 -14.02 2.12 0.34
C TYR A 85 -12.78 2.45 -0.49
N LYS A 86 -12.49 3.73 -0.75
CA LYS A 86 -11.43 4.09 -1.72
C LYS A 86 -10.07 3.59 -1.28
N LYS A 87 -9.70 3.81 -0.02
CA LYS A 87 -8.36 3.46 0.45
C LYS A 87 -8.06 1.96 0.35
N LEU A 88 -9.05 1.13 0.63
CA LEU A 88 -8.86 -0.32 0.54
C LEU A 88 -8.78 -0.78 -0.92
N MET A 89 -9.65 -0.26 -1.78
CA MET A 89 -9.62 -0.55 -3.22
C MET A 89 -8.28 -0.12 -3.83
N LEU A 90 -7.83 1.09 -3.51
CA LEU A 90 -6.58 1.61 -4.04
C LEU A 90 -5.39 0.78 -3.57
N MET A 91 -5.32 0.45 -2.29
CA MET A 91 -4.23 -0.36 -1.77
C MET A 91 -4.17 -1.72 -2.47
N LYS A 92 -5.31 -2.36 -2.70
CA LYS A 92 -5.36 -3.64 -3.42
C LYS A 92 -4.79 -3.48 -4.83
N ARG A 93 -5.18 -2.44 -5.54
CA ARG A 93 -4.67 -2.16 -6.88
C ARG A 93 -3.17 -1.90 -6.89
N ILE A 94 -2.68 -1.13 -5.91
CA ILE A 94 -1.24 -0.84 -5.77
C ILE A 94 -0.45 -2.13 -5.51
N LEU A 95 -0.94 -3.00 -4.63
CA LEU A 95 -0.26 -4.26 -4.32
C LEU A 95 -0.24 -5.21 -5.52
N HIS A 96 -1.28 -5.21 -6.36
CA HIS A 96 -1.26 -5.96 -7.60
C HIS A 96 -0.15 -5.47 -8.54
N LEU A 97 0.12 -4.17 -8.56
CA LEU A 97 1.23 -3.61 -9.34
C LEU A 97 2.58 -4.01 -8.74
N LYS A 98 2.70 -3.97 -7.43
CA LYS A 98 3.95 -4.31 -6.73
C LYS A 98 4.35 -5.76 -6.96
N PHE A 99 3.37 -6.65 -7.00
CA PHE A 99 3.61 -8.09 -7.14
C PHE A 99 3.20 -8.61 -8.52
N ASP A 100 3.32 -7.79 -9.55
CA ASP A 100 3.00 -8.20 -10.93
C ASP A 100 4.21 -8.82 -11.64
N SER A 101 4.03 -9.16 -12.92
CA SER A 101 5.07 -9.80 -13.72
C SER A 101 6.29 -8.95 -13.98
N ASN A 102 6.22 -7.63 -13.73
CA ASN A 102 7.37 -6.73 -13.81
C ASN A 102 8.28 -6.86 -12.58
N HIS A 103 7.81 -7.54 -11.54
CA HIS A 103 8.53 -7.72 -10.28
C HIS A 103 8.59 -9.20 -9.89
N PRO A 104 9.24 -10.04 -10.73
CA PRO A 104 9.25 -11.48 -10.49
C PRO A 104 9.94 -11.89 -9.19
N GLU A 105 10.95 -11.14 -8.75
CA GLU A 105 11.62 -11.40 -7.48
C GLU A 105 10.70 -11.19 -6.28
N LEU A 106 9.84 -10.16 -6.35
CA LEU A 106 8.88 -9.90 -5.29
C LEU A 106 7.78 -10.96 -5.26
N GLN A 107 7.32 -11.40 -6.43
CA GLN A 107 6.37 -12.51 -6.53
C GLN A 107 6.94 -13.76 -5.87
N GLU A 108 8.20 -14.09 -6.18
CA GLU A 108 8.87 -15.26 -5.63
C GLU A 108 8.99 -15.17 -4.11
N LYS A 109 9.42 -14.02 -3.61
CA LYS A 109 9.53 -13.81 -2.15
C LYS A 109 8.20 -13.97 -1.44
N LEU A 110 7.12 -13.45 -2.05
CA LEU A 110 5.79 -13.58 -1.46
C LEU A 110 5.34 -15.04 -1.45
N LEU A 111 5.56 -15.77 -2.54
CA LEU A 111 5.26 -17.21 -2.62
C LEU A 111 6.07 -18.02 -1.61
N GLN A 112 7.33 -17.66 -1.36
CA GLN A 112 8.18 -18.34 -0.40
C GLN A 112 7.69 -18.21 1.03
N THR A 113 6.81 -17.26 1.34
CA THR A 113 6.18 -17.19 2.67
C THR A 113 5.20 -18.33 2.90
N GLY A 114 4.86 -19.10 1.86
CA GLY A 114 4.04 -20.31 1.97
C GLY A 114 2.62 -20.03 2.41
N ASP A 115 2.23 -20.62 3.52
CA ASP A 115 0.92 -20.41 4.12
C ASP A 115 1.00 -19.64 5.44
N GLU A 116 2.15 -19.01 5.71
CA GLU A 116 2.33 -18.22 6.92
C GLU A 116 1.29 -17.11 7.00
N GLU A 117 0.75 -16.91 8.19
CA GLU A 117 -0.09 -15.74 8.44
C GLU A 117 0.79 -14.49 8.38
N ILE A 118 0.35 -13.48 7.63
CA ILE A 118 1.06 -12.20 7.46
C ILE A 118 0.32 -11.13 8.23
N VAL A 119 1.01 -10.53 9.20
CA VAL A 119 0.47 -9.46 10.04
C VAL A 119 1.40 -8.26 9.98
N GLU A 120 0.85 -7.10 9.63
CA GLU A 120 1.59 -5.84 9.69
C GLU A 120 1.63 -5.38 11.15
N GLY A 121 2.54 -5.97 11.93
CA GLY A 121 2.75 -5.59 13.31
C GLY A 121 3.48 -4.26 13.40
N ASN A 122 2.97 -3.35 14.22
CA ASN A 122 3.55 -2.03 14.37
C ASN A 122 3.44 -1.52 15.80
N TYR A 123 4.16 -0.41 16.09
CA TYR A 123 4.12 0.25 17.39
C TYR A 123 3.63 1.71 17.28
N TRP A 124 3.24 2.14 16.04
CA TRP A 124 2.80 3.52 15.79
C TRP A 124 1.29 3.66 15.69
N HIS A 125 0.56 2.71 16.30
CA HIS A 125 -0.90 2.75 16.48
C HIS A 125 -1.71 2.65 15.18
N ASP A 126 -1.17 1.99 14.16
CA ASP A 126 -1.93 1.69 12.95
C ASP A 126 -2.74 0.41 13.19
N VAL A 127 -4.01 0.59 13.49
CA VAL A 127 -4.94 -0.52 13.75
C VAL A 127 -5.87 -0.81 12.57
N TYR A 128 -5.72 -0.09 11.49
CA TYR A 128 -6.44 -0.35 10.25
C TYR A 128 -5.63 -1.27 9.31
N TRP A 129 -4.45 -0.81 8.90
CA TRP A 129 -3.60 -1.60 8.02
C TRP A 129 -2.91 -2.75 8.73
N GLY A 130 -2.64 -2.59 9.99
CA GLY A 130 -1.92 -3.57 10.78
C GLY A 130 -2.50 -3.81 12.14
N VAL A 131 -1.61 -4.25 13.05
CA VAL A 131 -1.92 -4.61 14.43
C VAL A 131 -0.90 -3.94 15.35
N CYS A 132 -1.38 -3.25 16.37
CA CYS A 132 -0.55 -2.63 17.40
C CYS A 132 -1.01 -3.15 18.77
N GLU A 133 -0.07 -3.72 19.51
CA GLU A 133 -0.33 -4.27 20.85
C GLU A 133 -1.52 -5.27 20.87
N GLY A 134 -1.57 -6.12 19.85
CA GLY A 134 -2.61 -7.15 19.74
C GLY A 134 -3.96 -6.66 19.22
N VAL A 135 -4.07 -5.38 18.84
CA VAL A 135 -5.33 -4.78 18.37
C VAL A 135 -5.15 -4.26 16.95
N GLY A 136 -6.07 -4.60 16.06
CA GLY A 136 -6.08 -4.08 14.70
C GLY A 136 -6.74 -5.00 13.70
N GLU A 137 -7.11 -4.43 12.57
CA GLU A 137 -7.82 -5.12 11.49
C GLU A 137 -6.89 -5.83 10.49
N ASN A 138 -5.62 -5.43 10.44
CA ASN A 138 -4.61 -6.05 9.57
C ASN A 138 -5.01 -6.12 8.09
N HIS A 139 -5.59 -5.06 7.55
CA HIS A 139 -6.01 -5.08 6.14
C HIS A 139 -4.84 -5.28 5.18
N LEU A 140 -3.66 -4.71 5.49
CA LEU A 140 -2.49 -4.88 4.62
C LEU A 140 -2.06 -6.36 4.60
N GLY A 141 -1.97 -6.99 5.75
CA GLY A 141 -1.62 -8.42 5.83
C GLY A 141 -2.62 -9.30 5.10
N LYS A 142 -3.91 -9.00 5.24
CA LYS A 142 -4.97 -9.73 4.56
C LYS A 142 -4.89 -9.61 3.04
N LEU A 143 -4.62 -8.40 2.53
CA LEU A 143 -4.44 -8.19 1.10
C LEU A 143 -3.22 -8.92 0.57
N LEU A 144 -2.10 -8.91 1.31
CA LEU A 144 -0.89 -9.63 0.92
C LEU A 144 -1.14 -11.12 0.84
N MET A 145 -1.85 -11.69 1.80
CA MET A 145 -2.22 -13.11 1.77
C MET A 145 -3.14 -13.44 0.60
N GLU A 146 -4.07 -12.56 0.28
CA GLU A 146 -4.97 -12.70 -0.86
C GLU A 146 -4.20 -12.71 -2.19
N ILE A 147 -3.27 -11.77 -2.36
CA ILE A 147 -2.42 -11.69 -3.56
C ILE A 147 -1.54 -12.94 -3.66
N ARG A 148 -0.97 -13.38 -2.55
CA ARG A 148 -0.19 -14.62 -2.51
C ARG A 148 -1.00 -15.80 -3.03
N GLU A 149 -2.25 -15.92 -2.60
CA GLU A 149 -3.13 -17.00 -3.05
C GLU A 149 -3.43 -16.89 -4.55
N GLU A 150 -3.64 -15.68 -5.05
CA GLU A 150 -3.84 -15.45 -6.49
C GLU A 150 -2.60 -15.87 -7.31
N LEU A 151 -1.39 -15.63 -6.79
CA LEU A 151 -0.15 -16.00 -7.48
C LEU A 151 0.06 -17.52 -7.58
N LYS A 152 -0.58 -18.29 -6.73
CA LYS A 152 -0.50 -19.76 -6.77
C LYS A 152 -1.31 -20.38 -7.88
N ASN A 153 -2.22 -19.63 -8.47
CA ASN A 153 -3.16 -20.14 -9.49
C ASN A 153 -2.72 -19.85 -10.92
#